data_936844cc99a6608840283d7b8ea3f332
#
_entry.id   936844cc99a6608840283d7b8ea3f332
#
_cell.length_a   1.000
_cell.length_b   1.000
_cell.length_c   1.000
_cell.angle_alpha   90.00
_cell.angle_beta   90.00
_cell.angle_gamma   90.00
#
_symmetry.space_group_name_H-M   'P 1'
#
loop_
_entity.id
_entity.type
_entity.pdbx_description
1 polymer ?
#
loop_
_entity_poly.entity_id
_entity_poly.type
_entity_poly.pdbx_seq_one_letter_code
_entity_poly.pdbx_strand_id
1 'polypeptide(L)'
;IIGVLLSVFQQFVGINVALYYAPRIFESMGAAKDASMLQTIIMGLVNVIFTVVAILTVDKWGRKPLLIIGSIGMAIGMIAISTLAFFDIIGITTLVFIIIYTASFMMSWGPICWVLISEIFPNKIRSQAVAIAVAAQWAANFFISSTYPPMMEFSNGGTYLFLWCNEYYFCSFCLEICS
;
A
#
# COMPACT_ATOMS: atom_id res chain seq x y z
N ILE A 1 17.07 -13.10 -4.88
CA ILE A 1 16.57 -13.01 -3.48
C ILE A 1 16.02 -11.60 -3.23
N ILE A 2 16.78 -10.52 -3.45
CA ILE A 2 16.37 -9.13 -3.14
C ILE A 2 15.05 -8.76 -3.84
N GLY A 3 14.89 -9.04 -5.14
CA GLY A 3 13.66 -8.72 -5.87
C GLY A 3 12.42 -9.45 -5.35
N VAL A 4 12.57 -10.70 -4.90
CA VAL A 4 11.50 -11.48 -4.29
C VAL A 4 11.13 -10.90 -2.92
N LEU A 5 12.12 -10.56 -2.09
CA LEU A 5 11.89 -9.95 -0.79
C LEU A 5 11.18 -8.59 -0.95
N LEU A 6 11.61 -7.77 -1.91
CA LEU A 6 10.99 -6.48 -2.22
C LEU A 6 9.50 -6.66 -2.58
N SER A 7 9.19 -7.65 -3.45
CA SER A 7 7.82 -7.96 -3.86
C SER A 7 6.95 -8.45 -2.70
N VAL A 8 7.50 -9.30 -1.84
CA VAL A 8 6.79 -9.84 -0.68
C VAL A 8 6.52 -8.73 0.33
N PHE A 9 7.52 -7.95 0.70
CA PHE A 9 7.37 -6.84 1.66
C PHE A 9 6.41 -5.77 1.16
N GLN A 10 6.37 -5.49 -0.16
CA GLN A 10 5.39 -4.56 -0.73
C GLN A 10 3.94 -4.98 -0.42
N GLN A 11 3.65 -6.27 -0.34
CA GLN A 11 2.31 -6.75 0.02
C GLN A 11 2.03 -6.64 1.52
N PHE A 12 3.07 -6.81 2.34
CA PHE A 12 2.95 -6.67 3.80
C PHE A 12 2.63 -5.23 4.26
N VAL A 13 2.84 -4.24 3.43
CA VAL A 13 2.36 -2.86 3.65
C VAL A 13 0.82 -2.80 3.72
N GLY A 14 0.10 -3.76 3.11
CA GLY A 14 -1.35 -3.90 3.27
C GLY A 14 -2.19 -3.05 2.33
N ILE A 15 -1.63 -2.54 1.22
CA ILE A 15 -2.38 -1.71 0.27
C ILE A 15 -3.61 -2.41 -0.29
N ASN A 16 -3.48 -3.70 -0.65
CA ASN A 16 -4.59 -4.47 -1.19
C ASN A 16 -5.68 -4.68 -0.14
N VAL A 17 -5.28 -4.88 1.11
CA VAL A 17 -6.20 -4.98 2.23
C VAL A 17 -6.97 -3.68 2.41
N ALA A 18 -6.31 -2.53 2.43
CA ALA A 18 -6.96 -1.23 2.53
C ALA A 18 -7.98 -1.02 1.40
N LEU A 19 -7.63 -1.40 0.17
CA LEU A 19 -8.52 -1.27 -1.00
C LEU A 19 -9.71 -2.23 -0.95
N TYR A 20 -9.50 -3.48 -0.55
CA TYR A 20 -10.57 -4.49 -0.52
C TYR A 20 -11.58 -4.26 0.60
N TYR A 21 -11.12 -3.74 1.73
CA TYR A 21 -11.95 -3.55 2.91
C TYR A 21 -12.49 -2.12 3.07
N ALA A 22 -11.96 -1.15 2.33
CA ALA A 22 -12.48 0.22 2.32
C ALA A 22 -14.01 0.29 2.08
N PRO A 23 -14.60 -0.46 1.12
CA PRO A 23 -16.05 -0.47 0.93
C PRO A 23 -16.82 -0.99 2.16
N ARG A 24 -16.31 -2.02 2.84
CA ARG A 24 -16.93 -2.58 4.06
C ARG A 24 -16.91 -1.60 5.23
N ILE A 25 -15.81 -0.87 5.37
CA ILE A 25 -15.69 0.20 6.37
C ILE A 25 -16.76 1.25 6.10
N PHE A 26 -17.01 1.59 4.84
CA PHE A 26 -18.01 2.56 4.44
C PHE A 26 -19.45 2.08 4.69
N GLU A 27 -19.72 0.81 4.40
CA GLU A 27 -21.02 0.19 4.68
C GLU A 27 -21.31 0.14 6.19
N SER A 28 -20.31 -0.14 7.02
CA SER A 28 -20.44 -0.14 8.49
C SER A 28 -20.75 1.25 9.07
N MET A 29 -20.45 2.32 8.33
CA MET A 29 -20.81 3.70 8.68
C MET A 29 -22.26 4.08 8.33
N GLY A 30 -23.07 3.12 7.86
CA GLY A 30 -24.45 3.37 7.46
C GLY A 30 -24.61 4.06 6.10
N ALA A 31 -23.54 4.08 5.29
CA ALA A 31 -23.63 4.58 3.93
C ALA A 31 -24.45 3.62 3.06
N ALA A 32 -25.36 4.17 2.25
CA ALA A 32 -26.12 3.39 1.28
C ALA A 32 -25.14 2.66 0.30
N LYS A 33 -25.55 1.54 -0.27
CA LYS A 33 -24.74 0.77 -1.24
C LYS A 33 -24.22 1.63 -2.40
N ASP A 34 -24.99 2.62 -2.81
CA ASP A 34 -24.60 3.57 -3.86
C ASP A 34 -23.42 4.45 -3.44
N ALA A 35 -23.30 4.80 -2.15
CA ALA A 35 -22.17 5.56 -1.63
C ALA A 35 -20.88 4.72 -1.57
N SER A 36 -20.96 3.41 -1.34
CA SER A 36 -19.80 2.52 -1.36
C SER A 36 -19.27 2.31 -2.80
N MET A 37 -20.15 2.31 -3.80
CA MET A 37 -19.74 2.30 -5.21
C MET A 37 -19.04 3.62 -5.60
N LEU A 38 -19.58 4.76 -5.18
CA LEU A 38 -18.97 6.08 -5.39
C LEU A 38 -17.56 6.15 -4.80
N GLN A 39 -17.37 5.63 -3.59
CA GLN A 39 -16.06 5.52 -2.96
C GLN A 39 -15.07 4.71 -3.81
N THR A 40 -15.50 3.55 -4.32
CA THR A 40 -14.63 2.71 -5.18
C THR A 40 -14.20 3.47 -6.44
N ILE A 41 -15.09 4.25 -7.04
CA ILE A 41 -14.78 5.10 -8.19
C ILE A 41 -13.78 6.20 -7.82
N ILE A 42 -13.99 6.88 -6.68
CA ILE A 42 -13.07 7.92 -6.20
C ILE A 42 -11.68 7.33 -5.94
N MET A 43 -11.59 6.18 -5.27
CA MET A 43 -10.32 5.50 -5.03
C MET A 43 -9.63 5.09 -6.35
N GLY A 44 -10.39 4.60 -7.32
CA GLY A 44 -9.88 4.29 -8.66
C GLY A 44 -9.31 5.52 -9.37
N LEU A 45 -10.00 6.66 -9.32
CA LEU A 45 -9.53 7.93 -9.89
C LEU A 45 -8.27 8.43 -9.18
N VAL A 46 -8.23 8.40 -7.87
CA VAL A 46 -7.04 8.75 -7.07
C VAL A 46 -5.84 7.89 -7.49
N ASN A 47 -6.04 6.57 -7.61
CA ASN A 47 -4.99 5.66 -8.03
C ASN A 47 -4.41 6.03 -9.41
N VAL A 48 -5.27 6.29 -10.39
CA VAL A 48 -4.84 6.67 -11.75
C VAL A 48 -4.09 8.00 -11.73
N ILE A 49 -4.65 9.02 -11.09
CA ILE A 49 -4.05 10.36 -11.02
C ILE A 49 -2.67 10.30 -10.37
N PHE A 50 -2.55 9.67 -9.21
CA PHE A 50 -1.27 9.61 -8.50
C PHE A 50 -0.24 8.70 -9.15
N THR A 51 -0.66 7.66 -9.88
CA THR A 51 0.24 6.87 -10.73
C THR A 51 0.81 7.70 -11.88
N VAL A 52 -0.02 8.52 -12.55
CA VAL A 52 0.45 9.45 -13.59
C VAL A 52 1.42 10.49 -12.99
N VAL A 53 1.10 11.05 -11.84
CA VAL A 53 2.00 11.97 -11.11
C VAL A 53 3.32 11.28 -10.80
N ALA A 54 3.31 10.04 -10.34
CA ALA A 54 4.53 9.27 -10.07
C ALA A 54 5.41 9.12 -11.31
N ILE A 55 4.82 8.73 -12.45
CA ILE A 55 5.55 8.56 -13.71
C ILE A 55 6.20 9.89 -14.14
N LEU A 56 5.47 11.00 -14.06
CA LEU A 56 5.98 12.32 -14.47
C LEU A 56 7.03 12.89 -13.50
N THR A 57 7.00 12.45 -12.25
CA THR A 57 7.84 13.00 -11.17
C THR A 57 9.11 12.18 -10.97
N VAL A 58 9.07 10.86 -11.21
CA VAL A 58 10.20 9.96 -10.99
C VAL A 58 11.42 10.35 -11.84
N ASP A 59 11.18 10.82 -13.07
CA ASP A 59 12.24 11.24 -13.98
C ASP A 59 12.89 12.57 -13.58
N LYS A 60 12.15 13.44 -12.87
CA LYS A 60 12.62 14.78 -12.47
C LYS A 60 13.28 14.79 -11.10
N TRP A 61 12.68 14.14 -10.12
CA TRP A 61 13.12 14.18 -8.72
C TRP A 61 13.97 12.98 -8.32
N GLY A 62 13.95 11.93 -9.14
CA GLY A 62 14.63 10.69 -8.83
C GLY A 62 13.81 9.80 -7.89
N ARG A 63 14.28 8.58 -7.72
CA ARG A 63 13.55 7.51 -6.99
C ARG A 63 13.57 7.69 -5.48
N LYS A 64 14.75 8.02 -4.90
CA LYS A 64 14.92 8.16 -3.44
C LYS A 64 14.00 9.20 -2.80
N PRO A 65 13.95 10.47 -3.28
CA PRO A 65 13.08 11.48 -2.68
C PRO A 65 11.60 11.08 -2.74
N LEU A 66 11.20 10.46 -3.86
CA LEU A 66 9.82 10.06 -4.06
C LEU A 66 9.41 8.92 -3.12
N LEU A 67 10.31 7.95 -2.88
CA LEU A 67 10.12 6.88 -1.90
C LEU A 67 10.00 7.43 -0.48
N ILE A 68 10.86 8.39 -0.10
CA ILE A 68 10.83 8.99 1.24
C ILE A 68 9.53 9.76 1.47
N ILE A 69 9.14 10.62 0.52
CA ILE A 69 7.89 11.41 0.62
C ILE A 69 6.68 10.47 0.71
N GLY A 70 6.64 9.44 -0.13
CA GLY A 70 5.56 8.47 -0.10
C GLY A 70 5.50 7.68 1.21
N SER A 71 6.64 7.25 1.75
CA SER A 71 6.70 6.56 3.04
C SER A 71 6.22 7.44 4.20
N ILE A 72 6.58 8.72 4.21
CA ILE A 72 6.08 9.65 5.23
C ILE A 72 4.57 9.80 5.12
N GLY A 73 4.04 9.97 3.91
CA GLY A 73 2.59 10.08 3.68
C GLY A 73 1.82 8.82 4.08
N MET A 74 2.38 7.65 3.76
CA MET A 74 1.80 6.37 4.16
C MET A 74 1.82 6.19 5.69
N ALA A 75 2.95 6.49 6.34
CA ALA A 75 3.08 6.39 7.80
C ALA A 75 2.07 7.29 8.52
N ILE A 76 1.90 8.53 8.07
CA ILE A 76 0.90 9.45 8.62
C ILE A 76 -0.51 8.87 8.42
N GLY A 77 -0.83 8.37 7.22
CA GLY A 77 -2.12 7.76 6.93
C GLY A 77 -2.43 6.57 7.83
N MET A 78 -1.48 5.63 7.96
CA MET A 78 -1.66 4.42 8.78
C MET A 78 -1.75 4.71 10.28
N ILE A 79 -0.92 5.61 10.82
CA ILE A 79 -1.01 6.01 12.23
C ILE A 79 -2.37 6.65 12.51
N ALA A 80 -2.85 7.54 11.63
CA ALA A 80 -4.14 8.17 11.79
C ALA A 80 -5.28 7.15 11.72
N ILE A 81 -5.27 6.22 10.76
CA ILE A 81 -6.27 5.15 10.65
C ILE A 81 -6.25 4.26 11.90
N SER A 82 -5.06 3.86 12.37
CA SER A 82 -4.91 3.06 13.58
C SER A 82 -5.49 3.77 14.81
N THR A 83 -5.18 5.04 14.98
CA THR A 83 -5.68 5.85 16.10
C THR A 83 -7.20 5.98 16.06
N LEU A 84 -7.77 6.30 14.89
CA LEU A 84 -9.22 6.41 14.72
C LEU A 84 -9.92 5.06 14.97
N ALA A 85 -9.33 3.96 14.51
CA ALA A 85 -9.85 2.63 14.75
C ALA A 85 -9.78 2.22 16.23
N PHE A 86 -8.77 2.68 16.97
CA PHE A 86 -8.63 2.42 18.40
C PHE A 86 -9.71 3.12 19.24
N PHE A 87 -10.15 4.30 18.79
CA PHE A 87 -11.20 5.08 19.45
C PHE A 87 -12.60 4.81 18.90
N ASP A 88 -12.75 3.82 18.00
CA ASP A 88 -14.00 3.51 17.29
C ASP A 88 -14.61 4.74 16.56
N ILE A 89 -13.79 5.72 16.21
CA ILE A 89 -14.20 6.89 15.44
C ILE A 89 -14.10 6.54 13.94
N ILE A 90 -14.99 5.68 13.50
CA ILE A 90 -15.05 5.29 12.09
C ILE A 90 -15.97 6.27 11.37
N GLY A 91 -15.45 7.04 10.42
CA GLY A 91 -16.21 8.08 9.73
C GLY A 91 -15.53 8.58 8.46
N ILE A 92 -16.03 9.69 7.94
CA ILE A 92 -15.47 10.38 6.76
C ILE A 92 -13.98 10.69 6.97
N THR A 93 -13.56 10.97 8.20
CA THR A 93 -12.16 11.22 8.58
C THR A 93 -11.28 10.01 8.26
N THR A 94 -11.73 8.80 8.59
CA THR A 94 -11.01 7.56 8.26
C THR A 94 -10.84 7.39 6.75
N LEU A 95 -11.88 7.70 5.98
CA LEU A 95 -11.82 7.66 4.53
C LEU A 95 -10.76 8.62 3.96
N VAL A 96 -10.69 9.84 4.47
CA VAL A 96 -9.68 10.83 4.03
C VAL A 96 -8.28 10.28 4.26
N PHE A 97 -8.00 9.67 5.40
CA PHE A 97 -6.70 9.06 5.67
C PHE A 97 -6.41 7.82 4.82
N ILE A 98 -7.42 7.01 4.49
CA ILE A 98 -7.27 5.91 3.53
C ILE A 98 -6.90 6.46 2.14
N ILE A 99 -7.51 7.56 1.70
CA ILE A 99 -7.19 8.22 0.43
C ILE A 99 -5.75 8.75 0.45
N ILE A 100 -5.34 9.43 1.53
CA ILE A 100 -3.97 9.94 1.69
C ILE A 100 -2.95 8.79 1.64
N TYR A 101 -3.21 7.71 2.37
CA TYR A 101 -2.38 6.51 2.37
C TYR A 101 -2.24 5.90 0.96
N THR A 102 -3.37 5.69 0.28
CA THR A 102 -3.40 5.10 -1.05
C THR A 102 -2.73 6.00 -2.09
N ALA A 103 -2.98 7.31 -2.03
CA ALA A 103 -2.35 8.30 -2.91
C ALA A 103 -0.83 8.31 -2.72
N SER A 104 -0.35 8.30 -1.49
CA SER A 104 1.07 8.26 -1.16
C SER A 104 1.74 6.97 -1.66
N PHE A 105 1.07 5.83 -1.53
CA PHE A 105 1.54 4.57 -2.06
C PHE A 105 1.62 4.59 -3.60
N MET A 106 0.56 5.04 -4.28
CA MET A 106 0.50 5.09 -5.74
C MET A 106 1.44 6.12 -6.34
N MET A 107 1.78 7.19 -5.60
CA MET A 107 2.76 8.18 -6.03
C MET A 107 4.20 7.65 -5.95
N SER A 108 4.48 6.67 -5.08
CA SER A 108 5.85 6.23 -4.80
C SER A 108 6.04 4.73 -4.95
N TRP A 109 5.64 3.96 -3.94
CA TRP A 109 5.96 2.54 -3.81
C TRP A 109 5.30 1.65 -4.86
N GLY A 110 4.11 1.99 -5.35
CA GLY A 110 3.42 1.24 -6.39
C GLY A 110 4.26 1.13 -7.67
N PRO A 111 4.50 2.22 -8.39
CA PRO A 111 5.24 2.20 -9.65
C PRO A 111 6.74 1.93 -9.47
N ILE A 112 7.39 2.55 -8.46
CA ILE A 112 8.85 2.50 -8.29
C ILE A 112 9.32 1.09 -7.96
N CYS A 113 8.56 0.33 -7.18
CA CYS A 113 8.91 -1.05 -6.84
C CYS A 113 9.04 -1.92 -8.11
N TRP A 114 8.12 -1.78 -9.06
CA TRP A 114 8.17 -2.49 -10.35
C TRP A 114 9.37 -2.09 -11.20
N VAL A 115 9.70 -0.81 -11.21
CA VAL A 115 10.89 -0.29 -11.90
C VAL A 115 12.14 -0.89 -11.27
N LEU A 116 12.28 -0.85 -9.95
CA LEU A 116 13.42 -1.44 -9.23
C LEU A 116 13.57 -2.93 -9.50
N ILE A 117 12.48 -3.70 -9.43
CA ILE A 117 12.52 -5.14 -9.74
C ILE A 117 13.01 -5.37 -11.16
N SER A 118 12.57 -4.56 -12.13
CA SER A 118 12.98 -4.71 -13.53
C SER A 118 14.45 -4.36 -13.78
N GLU A 119 15.05 -3.51 -12.96
CA GLU A 119 16.44 -3.05 -13.12
C GLU A 119 17.46 -3.87 -12.34
N ILE A 120 17.07 -4.46 -11.21
CA ILE A 120 17.96 -5.32 -10.40
C ILE A 120 18.36 -6.56 -11.19
N PHE A 121 17.52 -7.02 -12.13
CA PHE A 121 17.80 -8.27 -12.85
C PHE A 121 18.49 -8.04 -14.20
N PRO A 122 19.57 -8.80 -14.52
CA PRO A 122 20.21 -8.78 -15.83
C PRO A 122 19.23 -9.17 -16.94
N ASN A 123 19.41 -8.59 -18.13
CA ASN A 123 18.52 -8.82 -19.29
C ASN A 123 18.27 -10.29 -19.61
N LYS A 124 19.28 -11.17 -19.43
CA LYS A 124 19.21 -12.60 -19.74
C LYS A 124 18.15 -13.37 -18.93
N ILE A 125 17.93 -12.98 -17.68
CA ILE A 125 17.05 -13.71 -16.74
C ILE A 125 15.89 -12.83 -16.23
N ARG A 126 15.80 -11.59 -16.72
CA ARG A 126 14.83 -10.59 -16.23
C ARG A 126 13.39 -11.11 -16.24
N SER A 127 12.93 -11.68 -17.36
CA SER A 127 11.55 -12.15 -17.47
C SER A 127 11.22 -13.28 -16.49
N GLN A 128 12.13 -14.24 -16.33
CA GLN A 128 11.96 -15.34 -15.38
C GLN A 128 12.03 -14.86 -13.92
N ALA A 129 12.96 -13.98 -13.60
CA ALA A 129 13.12 -13.43 -12.26
C ALA A 129 11.93 -12.55 -11.86
N VAL A 130 11.40 -11.75 -12.77
CA VAL A 130 10.18 -10.97 -12.56
C VAL A 130 8.98 -11.88 -12.37
N ALA A 131 8.84 -12.95 -13.16
CA ALA A 131 7.74 -13.91 -13.00
C ALA A 131 7.74 -14.57 -11.61
N ILE A 132 8.94 -14.97 -11.11
CA ILE A 132 9.08 -15.53 -9.76
C ILE A 132 8.73 -14.48 -8.68
N ALA A 133 9.19 -13.24 -8.84
CA ALA A 133 8.89 -12.15 -7.92
C ALA A 133 7.39 -11.86 -7.87
N VAL A 134 6.71 -11.84 -9.02
CA VAL A 134 5.25 -11.67 -9.13
C VAL A 134 4.50 -12.83 -8.47
N ALA A 135 4.93 -14.07 -8.70
CA ALA A 135 4.32 -15.24 -8.07
C ALA A 135 4.43 -15.17 -6.54
N ALA A 136 5.61 -14.81 -6.02
CA ALA A 136 5.82 -14.61 -4.58
C ALA A 136 4.97 -13.46 -4.02
N GLN A 137 4.82 -12.36 -4.79
CA GLN A 137 3.96 -11.23 -4.43
C GLN A 137 2.50 -11.65 -4.29
N TRP A 138 1.95 -12.40 -5.24
CA TRP A 138 0.57 -12.88 -5.17
C TRP A 138 0.35 -13.89 -4.06
N ALA A 139 1.33 -14.77 -3.79
CA ALA A 139 1.30 -15.67 -2.65
C ALA A 139 1.25 -14.88 -1.32
N ALA A 140 2.12 -13.87 -1.16
CA ALA A 140 2.10 -13.00 0.02
C ALA A 140 0.77 -12.25 0.15
N ASN A 141 0.23 -11.71 -0.94
CA ASN A 141 -1.07 -11.05 -0.97
C ASN A 141 -2.19 -11.99 -0.50
N PHE A 142 -2.19 -13.24 -0.95
CA PHE A 142 -3.16 -14.24 -0.51
C PHE A 142 -3.10 -14.47 1.00
N PHE A 143 -1.88 -14.67 1.55
CA PHE A 143 -1.71 -14.88 2.99
C PHE A 143 -2.19 -13.68 3.80
N ILE A 144 -1.82 -12.46 3.42
CA ILE A 144 -2.23 -11.25 4.13
C ILE A 144 -3.73 -11.05 4.04
N SER A 145 -4.32 -11.15 2.86
CA SER A 145 -5.76 -10.98 2.66
C SER A 145 -6.60 -12.02 3.40
N SER A 146 -6.08 -13.25 3.54
CA SER A 146 -6.74 -14.32 4.29
C SER A 146 -6.60 -14.15 5.80
N THR A 147 -5.50 -13.59 6.27
CA THR A 147 -5.22 -13.39 7.71
C THR A 147 -5.87 -12.10 8.24
N TYR A 148 -6.13 -11.13 7.39
CA TYR A 148 -6.64 -9.83 7.78
C TYR A 148 -8.02 -9.88 8.48
N PRO A 149 -9.05 -10.59 7.98
CA PRO A 149 -10.34 -10.62 8.64
C PRO A 149 -10.28 -11.11 10.09
N PRO A 150 -9.63 -12.26 10.42
CA PRO A 150 -9.51 -12.69 11.81
C PRO A 150 -8.69 -11.74 12.68
N MET A 151 -7.70 -11.04 12.12
CA MET A 151 -6.95 -10.03 12.87
C MET A 151 -7.82 -8.81 13.22
N MET A 152 -8.70 -8.39 12.32
CA MET A 152 -9.65 -7.29 12.56
C MET A 152 -10.69 -7.66 13.63
N GLU A 153 -11.16 -8.89 13.65
CA GLU A 153 -12.08 -9.36 14.70
C GLU A 153 -11.43 -9.37 16.08
N PHE A 154 -10.11 -9.64 16.15
CA PHE A 154 -9.38 -9.63 17.41
C PHE A 154 -9.07 -8.21 17.91
N SER A 155 -8.60 -7.31 17.04
CA SER A 155 -8.34 -5.91 17.37
C SER A 155 -8.18 -5.05 16.13
N ASN A 156 -9.13 -4.13 15.89
CA ASN A 156 -9.06 -3.20 14.77
C ASN A 156 -7.79 -2.33 14.79
N GLY A 157 -7.54 -1.64 15.90
CA GLY A 157 -6.38 -0.76 16.05
C GLY A 157 -5.05 -1.52 15.98
N GLY A 158 -4.98 -2.71 16.60
CA GLY A 158 -3.77 -3.55 16.59
C GLY A 158 -3.40 -4.04 15.19
N THR A 159 -4.38 -4.33 14.35
CA THR A 159 -4.17 -4.76 12.96
C THR A 159 -3.52 -3.66 12.12
N TYR A 160 -4.00 -2.42 12.23
CA TYR A 160 -3.40 -1.28 11.54
C TYR A 160 -2.00 -0.93 12.07
N LEU A 161 -1.76 -1.07 13.37
CA LEU A 161 -0.42 -0.93 13.96
C LEU A 161 0.55 -2.00 13.43
N PHE A 162 0.10 -3.24 13.28
CA PHE A 162 0.92 -4.30 12.69
C PHE A 162 1.30 -3.98 11.25
N LEU A 163 0.37 -3.50 10.42
CA LEU A 163 0.65 -3.07 9.06
C LEU A 163 1.63 -1.90 9.03
N TRP A 164 1.48 -0.92 9.92
CA TRP A 164 2.41 0.20 10.06
C TRP A 164 3.82 -0.24 10.44
N CYS A 165 3.99 -1.17 11.37
CA CYS A 165 5.30 -1.71 11.70
C CYS A 165 5.97 -2.38 10.49
N ASN A 166 5.22 -3.16 9.71
CA ASN A 166 5.73 -3.77 8.49
C ASN A 166 6.14 -2.72 7.45
N GLU A 167 5.37 -1.63 7.30
CA GLU A 167 5.70 -0.51 6.44
C GLU A 167 7.03 0.15 6.83
N TYR A 168 7.24 0.39 8.14
CA TYR A 168 8.48 0.97 8.64
C TYR A 168 9.70 0.09 8.31
N TYR A 169 9.61 -1.22 8.55
CA TYR A 169 10.67 -2.16 8.19
C TYR A 169 10.93 -2.21 6.69
N PHE A 170 9.88 -2.19 5.89
CA PHE A 170 9.99 -2.17 4.44
C PHE A 170 10.65 -0.90 3.92
N CYS A 171 10.27 0.26 4.45
CA CYS A 171 10.86 1.54 4.10
C CYS A 171 12.36 1.56 4.43
N SER A 172 12.75 1.12 5.62
CA SER A 172 14.15 1.02 6.04
C SER A 172 14.96 0.11 5.12
N PHE A 173 14.44 -1.08 4.82
CA PHE A 173 15.07 -2.05 3.92
C PHE A 173 15.28 -1.51 2.50
N CYS A 174 14.30 -0.81 1.95
CA CYS A 174 14.41 -0.23 0.62
C CYS A 174 15.38 0.95 0.55
N LEU A 175 15.45 1.77 1.60
CA LEU A 175 16.42 2.87 1.67
C LEU A 175 17.85 2.34 1.71
N GLU A 176 18.09 1.22 2.38
CA GLU A 176 19.40 0.55 2.37
C GLU A 176 19.76 0.00 0.99
N ILE A 177 18.80 -0.58 0.26
CA ILE A 177 19.06 -1.09 -1.11
C ILE A 177 19.31 0.03 -2.11
N CYS A 178 18.66 1.18 -1.94
CA CYS A 178 18.83 2.34 -2.82
C CYS A 178 20.04 3.21 -2.44
N SER A 179 20.71 2.93 -1.35
CA SER A 179 21.94 3.60 -0.90
C SER A 179 23.16 3.07 -1.62
#